data_a0d1ff70665082c9a953912a9ccf7281
#
_entry.id   a0d1ff70665082c9a953912a9ccf7281
#
_cell.length_a   1.000
_cell.length_b   1.000
_cell.length_c   1.000
_cell.angle_alpha   90.00
_cell.angle_beta   90.00
_cell.angle_gamma   90.00
#
_symmetry.space_group_name_H-M   'P 1'
#
loop_
_entity.id
_entity.type
_entity.pdbx_description
1 polymer ?
#
loop_
_entity_poly.entity_id
_entity_poly.type
_entity_poly.pdbx_seq_one_letter_code
_entity_poly.pdbx_strand_id
1 'polypeptide(L)'
;MKRARNGDKINAVIKPSDGGSSRRMQKAEEDLGALPRIVWTRVIAAHSEMLAIQTEFEELLQYGKERIQQHFRQSYTRIAVQMNSPIEDLFGTVLDYLHGMEVDIEATVARFFNTLFPHIYTSHINPTVTRLNPAYRDCLSNRASVIMPFGYAHRELSQVLEKSLTVARMFLSAVNLGLEVMNSTVNMAVTGKCERALMKMRYCGQCQSLVGVPACQGYCFNVIKGCLANFMDLDLYWREYVARVVDLVRVGMTAEYDLQQTMFSLNERVKAAIDRAVEDKDYIIQA
;
A
#
# COMPACT_ATOMS: atom_id res chain seq x y z
N MET A 1 -9.29 -12.09 13.18
CA MET A 1 -10.22 -11.63 14.24
C MET A 1 -9.48 -11.16 15.50
N LYS A 2 -8.49 -10.23 15.39
CA LYS A 2 -7.72 -9.65 16.53
C LYS A 2 -7.31 -8.17 16.32
N ARG A 3 -7.93 -7.42 15.40
CA ARG A 3 -7.56 -6.01 15.09
C ARG A 3 -8.43 -4.93 15.77
N ALA A 4 -9.46 -5.30 16.55
CA ALA A 4 -10.37 -4.34 17.19
C ALA A 4 -9.92 -3.79 18.56
N ARG A 5 -8.75 -4.16 19.10
CA ARG A 5 -8.36 -3.80 20.48
C ARG A 5 -7.50 -2.55 20.66
N ASN A 6 -7.01 -1.92 19.59
CA ASN A 6 -6.17 -0.73 19.73
C ASN A 6 -6.95 0.58 19.78
N GLY A 7 -8.15 0.65 19.19
CA GLY A 7 -9.00 1.85 19.24
C GLY A 7 -9.51 2.18 20.64
N ASP A 8 -9.85 1.15 21.42
CA ASP A 8 -10.43 1.35 22.76
C ASP A 8 -9.41 1.79 23.84
N LYS A 9 -8.12 1.51 23.65
CA LYS A 9 -7.07 1.95 24.59
C LYS A 9 -6.73 3.42 24.46
N ILE A 10 -6.97 4.04 23.32
CA ILE A 10 -6.70 5.47 23.08
C ILE A 10 -7.73 6.34 23.78
N ASN A 11 -8.97 5.89 23.91
CA ASN A 11 -10.05 6.63 24.62
C ASN A 11 -9.99 6.54 26.15
N ALA A 12 -9.16 5.66 26.72
CA ALA A 12 -9.09 5.43 28.17
C ALA A 12 -8.07 6.31 28.91
N VAL A 13 -7.23 7.09 28.19
CA VAL A 13 -6.12 7.86 28.80
C VAL A 13 -6.51 9.30 29.15
N ILE A 14 -7.69 9.81 28.73
CA ILE A 14 -8.10 11.19 29.02
C ILE A 14 -9.34 11.18 29.94
N LYS A 15 -9.14 10.95 31.25
CA LYS A 15 -10.08 11.36 32.29
C LYS A 15 -9.54 12.60 32.99
N PRO A 16 -10.28 13.72 33.03
CA PRO A 16 -9.88 14.88 33.83
C PRO A 16 -10.05 14.57 35.33
N SER A 17 -9.09 14.98 36.16
CA SER A 17 -9.23 14.97 37.59
C SER A 17 -10.06 16.17 38.06
N ASP A 18 -11.07 15.92 38.88
CA ASP A 18 -11.95 16.91 39.50
C ASP A 18 -11.22 17.84 40.47
N GLY A 19 -11.45 19.16 40.33
CA GLY A 19 -11.02 20.15 41.26
C GLY A 19 -11.43 21.56 40.80
N GLY A 20 -12.38 22.19 41.50
CA GLY A 20 -13.16 23.37 41.22
C GLY A 20 -12.39 24.57 40.65
N SER A 21 -12.76 24.92 39.46
CA SER A 21 -12.33 26.14 38.76
C SER A 21 -13.54 26.84 38.18
N SER A 22 -13.53 28.17 38.19
CA SER A 22 -14.60 29.03 37.63
C SER A 22 -14.97 28.57 36.20
N ARG A 23 -16.25 28.60 35.85
CA ARG A 23 -16.79 28.20 34.53
C ARG A 23 -15.98 28.70 33.31
N ARG A 24 -15.28 29.82 33.46
CA ARG A 24 -14.41 30.39 32.39
C ARG A 24 -13.05 29.67 32.28
N MET A 25 -12.51 29.25 33.43
CA MET A 25 -11.28 28.43 33.43
C MET A 25 -11.57 27.02 32.95
N GLN A 26 -12.73 26.47 33.34
CA GLN A 26 -13.19 25.16 32.84
C GLN A 26 -13.32 25.14 31.33
N LYS A 27 -13.90 26.20 30.72
CA LYS A 27 -14.00 26.30 29.26
C LYS A 27 -12.63 26.51 28.60
N ALA A 28 -11.69 27.20 29.23
CA ALA A 28 -10.33 27.35 28.74
C ALA A 28 -9.51 26.05 28.86
N GLU A 29 -9.76 25.25 29.92
CA GLU A 29 -9.18 23.90 30.07
C GLU A 29 -9.80 22.90 29.07
N GLU A 30 -11.11 22.98 28.83
CA GLU A 30 -11.79 22.19 27.79
C GLU A 30 -11.25 22.53 26.38
N ASP A 31 -11.00 23.81 26.09
CA ASP A 31 -10.49 24.25 24.80
C ASP A 31 -8.96 24.04 24.66
N LEU A 32 -8.19 24.06 25.75
CA LEU A 32 -6.78 23.61 25.78
C LEU A 32 -6.67 22.09 25.60
N GLY A 33 -7.63 21.35 26.17
CA GLY A 33 -7.84 19.94 25.87
C GLY A 33 -8.28 19.70 24.41
N ALA A 34 -8.72 20.74 23.69
CA ALA A 34 -9.09 20.65 22.27
C ALA A 34 -7.90 20.77 21.32
N LEU A 35 -6.79 21.43 21.70
CA LEU A 35 -5.57 21.48 20.86
C LEU A 35 -4.96 20.09 20.65
N PRO A 36 -4.74 19.25 21.66
CA PRO A 36 -4.42 17.85 21.44
C PRO A 36 -5.48 17.13 20.59
N ARG A 37 -6.78 17.38 20.83
CA ARG A 37 -7.85 16.78 20.01
C ARG A 37 -7.77 17.15 18.53
N ILE A 38 -7.50 18.42 18.19
CA ILE A 38 -7.35 18.84 16.80
C ILE A 38 -6.16 18.15 16.13
N VAL A 39 -5.02 18.05 16.81
CA VAL A 39 -3.85 17.35 16.31
C VAL A 39 -4.14 15.85 16.19
N TRP A 40 -4.74 15.25 17.21
CA TRP A 40 -5.18 13.85 17.19
C TRP A 40 -6.16 13.56 16.05
N THR A 41 -7.14 14.45 15.82
CA THR A 41 -8.08 14.28 14.70
C THR A 41 -7.36 14.29 13.35
N ARG A 42 -6.32 15.12 13.20
CA ARG A 42 -5.51 15.16 11.97
C ARG A 42 -4.65 13.90 11.81
N VAL A 43 -4.05 13.40 12.88
CA VAL A 43 -3.28 12.16 12.85
C VAL A 43 -4.18 10.95 12.58
N ILE A 44 -5.37 10.91 13.20
CA ILE A 44 -6.37 9.85 12.95
C ILE A 44 -6.83 9.91 11.48
N ALA A 45 -7.09 11.10 10.95
CA ALA A 45 -7.48 11.28 9.54
C ALA A 45 -6.36 10.79 8.60
N ALA A 46 -5.11 11.20 8.84
CA ALA A 46 -3.96 10.74 8.06
C ALA A 46 -3.76 9.21 8.15
N HIS A 47 -3.98 8.63 9.32
CA HIS A 47 -3.95 7.18 9.51
C HIS A 47 -5.06 6.46 8.73
N SER A 48 -6.28 7.02 8.75
CA SER A 48 -7.41 6.51 7.96
C SER A 48 -7.14 6.58 6.46
N GLU A 49 -6.61 7.70 5.98
CA GLU A 49 -6.25 7.90 4.57
C GLU A 49 -5.19 6.89 4.13
N MET A 50 -4.22 6.61 4.99
CA MET A 50 -3.21 5.62 4.68
C MET A 50 -3.75 4.20 4.64
N LEU A 51 -4.60 3.81 5.59
CA LEU A 51 -5.28 2.52 5.54
C LEU A 51 -6.11 2.39 4.25
N ALA A 52 -6.76 3.47 3.81
CA ALA A 52 -7.46 3.50 2.53
C ALA A 52 -6.51 3.27 1.35
N ILE A 53 -5.34 3.92 1.33
CA ILE A 53 -4.33 3.71 0.29
C ILE A 53 -3.85 2.25 0.26
N GLN A 54 -3.56 1.64 1.40
CA GLN A 54 -3.19 0.22 1.45
C GLN A 54 -4.30 -0.67 0.88
N THR A 55 -5.54 -0.39 1.27
CA THR A 55 -6.72 -1.12 0.77
C THR A 55 -6.87 -0.98 -0.74
N GLU A 56 -6.65 0.22 -1.30
CA GLU A 56 -6.71 0.45 -2.75
C GLU A 56 -5.66 -0.37 -3.52
N PHE A 57 -4.45 -0.52 -2.99
CA PHE A 57 -3.44 -1.41 -3.59
C PHE A 57 -3.84 -2.89 -3.50
N GLU A 58 -4.39 -3.32 -2.38
CA GLU A 58 -4.89 -4.69 -2.21
C GLU A 58 -6.06 -4.98 -3.17
N GLU A 59 -7.01 -4.04 -3.30
CA GLU A 59 -8.13 -4.12 -4.24
C GLU A 59 -7.68 -4.16 -5.70
N LEU A 60 -6.64 -3.40 -6.05
CA LEU A 60 -6.06 -3.41 -7.38
C LEU A 60 -5.44 -4.78 -7.72
N LEU A 61 -4.72 -5.40 -6.78
CA LEU A 61 -4.20 -6.76 -6.95
C LEU A 61 -5.34 -7.78 -7.05
N GLN A 62 -6.35 -7.65 -6.21
CA GLN A 62 -7.52 -8.52 -6.25
C GLN A 62 -8.24 -8.42 -7.62
N TYR A 63 -8.38 -7.20 -8.15
CA TYR A 63 -8.95 -6.97 -9.48
C TYR A 63 -8.12 -7.66 -10.58
N GLY A 64 -6.78 -7.53 -10.55
CA GLY A 64 -5.88 -8.22 -11.48
C GLY A 64 -6.04 -9.74 -11.42
N LYS A 65 -6.12 -10.30 -10.21
CA LYS A 65 -6.36 -11.73 -9.97
C LYS A 65 -7.68 -12.19 -10.59
N GLU A 66 -8.76 -11.47 -10.30
CA GLU A 66 -10.10 -11.81 -10.80
C GLU A 66 -10.18 -11.75 -12.31
N ARG A 67 -9.51 -10.77 -12.94
CA ARG A 67 -9.43 -10.65 -14.40
C ARG A 67 -8.75 -11.87 -15.03
N ILE A 68 -7.63 -12.33 -14.50
CA ILE A 68 -6.96 -13.54 -14.99
C ILE A 68 -7.86 -14.77 -14.77
N GLN A 69 -8.42 -14.95 -13.59
CA GLN A 69 -9.32 -16.08 -13.31
C GLN A 69 -10.54 -16.07 -14.26
N GLN A 70 -11.12 -14.90 -14.51
CA GLN A 70 -12.23 -14.76 -15.46
C GLN A 70 -11.79 -15.09 -16.87
N HIS A 71 -10.61 -14.66 -17.31
CA HIS A 71 -10.06 -14.99 -18.61
C HIS A 71 -9.89 -16.50 -18.80
N PHE A 72 -9.34 -17.20 -17.79
CA PHE A 72 -9.25 -18.67 -17.83
C PHE A 72 -10.62 -19.35 -17.88
N ARG A 73 -11.60 -18.87 -17.13
CA ARG A 73 -12.98 -19.39 -17.17
C ARG A 73 -13.66 -19.21 -18.52
N GLN A 74 -13.38 -18.14 -19.23
CA GLN A 74 -14.00 -17.84 -20.52
C GLN A 74 -13.28 -18.49 -21.70
N SER A 75 -11.95 -18.42 -21.73
CA SER A 75 -11.15 -18.82 -22.90
C SER A 75 -10.50 -20.21 -22.74
N TYR A 76 -10.24 -20.65 -21.50
CA TYR A 76 -9.54 -21.89 -21.18
C TYR A 76 -10.32 -22.79 -20.20
N THR A 77 -11.61 -23.01 -20.47
CA THR A 77 -12.57 -23.68 -19.57
C THR A 77 -12.09 -25.04 -19.04
N ARG A 78 -11.34 -25.80 -19.86
CA ARG A 78 -10.83 -27.13 -19.49
C ARG A 78 -9.80 -27.11 -18.37
N ILE A 79 -9.07 -26.01 -18.22
CA ILE A 79 -7.97 -25.88 -17.25
C ILE A 79 -8.26 -24.81 -16.19
N ALA A 80 -9.38 -24.11 -16.30
CA ALA A 80 -9.70 -22.98 -15.42
C ALA A 80 -9.68 -23.34 -13.93
N VAL A 81 -10.23 -24.51 -13.57
CA VAL A 81 -10.28 -24.99 -12.19
C VAL A 81 -8.88 -25.28 -11.65
N GLN A 82 -8.02 -25.90 -12.48
CA GLN A 82 -6.65 -26.25 -12.13
C GLN A 82 -5.75 -25.01 -11.97
N MET A 83 -6.07 -23.93 -12.67
CA MET A 83 -5.31 -22.67 -12.63
C MET A 83 -5.71 -21.76 -11.47
N ASN A 84 -6.78 -22.03 -10.74
CA ASN A 84 -7.17 -21.17 -9.60
C ASN A 84 -6.06 -21.09 -8.54
N SER A 85 -5.54 -22.24 -8.06
CA SER A 85 -4.48 -22.27 -7.05
C SER A 85 -3.19 -21.61 -7.54
N PRO A 86 -2.63 -21.91 -8.75
CA PRO A 86 -1.47 -21.20 -9.25
C PRO A 86 -1.64 -19.67 -9.37
N ILE A 87 -2.84 -19.20 -9.71
CA ILE A 87 -3.15 -17.77 -9.75
C ILE A 87 -3.20 -17.19 -8.33
N GLU A 88 -3.83 -17.88 -7.38
CA GLU A 88 -3.88 -17.47 -5.97
C GLU A 88 -2.47 -17.40 -5.37
N ASP A 89 -1.61 -18.39 -5.64
CA ASP A 89 -0.23 -18.43 -5.17
C ASP A 89 0.59 -17.26 -5.74
N LEU A 90 0.44 -16.94 -7.03
CA LEU A 90 1.09 -15.81 -7.67
C LEU A 90 0.69 -14.49 -6.98
N PHE A 91 -0.62 -14.23 -6.84
CA PHE A 91 -1.10 -12.98 -6.25
C PHE A 91 -0.89 -12.91 -4.74
N GLY A 92 -0.90 -14.04 -4.03
CA GLY A 92 -0.52 -14.12 -2.62
C GLY A 92 0.92 -13.68 -2.42
N THR A 93 1.85 -14.19 -3.23
CA THR A 93 3.27 -13.80 -3.16
C THR A 93 3.49 -12.33 -3.55
N VAL A 94 2.76 -11.81 -4.54
CA VAL A 94 2.80 -10.39 -4.91
C VAL A 94 2.30 -9.50 -3.77
N LEU A 95 1.24 -9.91 -3.06
CA LEU A 95 0.73 -9.21 -1.90
C LEU A 95 1.73 -9.22 -0.73
N ASP A 96 2.37 -10.35 -0.47
CA ASP A 96 3.42 -10.48 0.53
C ASP A 96 4.59 -9.52 0.24
N TYR A 97 4.98 -9.38 -1.04
CA TYR A 97 5.99 -8.42 -1.47
C TYR A 97 5.59 -6.97 -1.15
N LEU A 98 4.35 -6.57 -1.45
CA LEU A 98 3.84 -5.23 -1.12
C LEU A 98 3.84 -4.96 0.39
N HIS A 99 3.58 -5.98 1.20
CA HIS A 99 3.62 -5.90 2.66
C HIS A 99 5.04 -5.91 3.24
N GLY A 100 6.06 -5.91 2.39
CA GLY A 100 7.46 -5.78 2.79
C GLY A 100 8.21 -7.09 2.97
N MET A 101 7.61 -8.23 2.63
CA MET A 101 8.31 -9.51 2.67
C MET A 101 9.35 -9.62 1.54
N GLU A 102 10.45 -10.28 1.83
CA GLU A 102 11.50 -10.57 0.83
C GLU A 102 11.08 -11.79 0.02
N VAL A 103 10.62 -11.57 -1.21
CA VAL A 103 10.21 -12.61 -2.14
C VAL A 103 10.78 -12.36 -3.53
N ASP A 104 11.09 -13.44 -4.24
CA ASP A 104 11.59 -13.41 -5.60
C ASP A 104 10.39 -13.42 -6.57
N ILE A 105 10.11 -12.27 -7.18
CA ILE A 105 9.03 -12.09 -8.15
C ILE A 105 9.32 -12.88 -9.44
N GLU A 106 10.58 -12.90 -9.91
CA GLU A 106 10.96 -13.64 -11.13
C GLU A 106 10.73 -15.15 -10.94
N ALA A 107 11.18 -15.70 -9.81
CA ALA A 107 10.95 -17.12 -9.50
C ALA A 107 9.47 -17.45 -9.34
N THR A 108 8.66 -16.53 -8.81
CA THR A 108 7.22 -16.72 -8.62
C THR A 108 6.49 -16.72 -9.96
N VAL A 109 6.80 -15.78 -10.85
CA VAL A 109 6.23 -15.75 -12.21
C VAL A 109 6.68 -16.97 -13.01
N ALA A 110 7.95 -17.36 -12.91
CA ALA A 110 8.43 -18.57 -13.58
C ALA A 110 7.70 -19.82 -13.09
N ARG A 111 7.46 -19.96 -11.80
CA ARG A 111 6.68 -21.07 -11.21
C ARG A 111 5.26 -21.09 -11.76
N PHE A 112 4.59 -19.94 -11.88
CA PHE A 112 3.27 -19.85 -12.48
C PHE A 112 3.26 -20.39 -13.91
N PHE A 113 4.19 -19.96 -14.79
CA PHE A 113 4.28 -20.44 -16.16
C PHE A 113 4.68 -21.92 -16.27
N ASN A 114 5.57 -22.40 -15.39
CA ASN A 114 5.95 -23.83 -15.34
C ASN A 114 4.77 -24.70 -14.94
N THR A 115 3.89 -24.21 -14.05
CA THR A 115 2.66 -24.92 -13.68
C THR A 115 1.60 -24.84 -14.79
N LEU A 116 1.54 -23.74 -15.51
CA LEU A 116 0.61 -23.55 -16.63
C LEU A 116 0.93 -24.47 -17.82
N PHE A 117 2.22 -24.72 -18.11
CA PHE A 117 2.64 -25.43 -19.32
C PHE A 117 2.02 -26.81 -19.50
N PRO A 118 2.06 -27.75 -18.51
CA PRO A 118 1.42 -29.06 -18.67
C PRO A 118 -0.07 -28.99 -18.97
N HIS A 119 -0.76 -27.98 -18.45
CA HIS A 119 -2.20 -27.80 -18.68
C HIS A 119 -2.47 -27.31 -20.11
N ILE A 120 -1.68 -26.36 -20.62
CA ILE A 120 -1.77 -25.90 -22.01
C ILE A 120 -1.35 -27.00 -22.96
N TYR A 121 -0.32 -27.78 -22.63
CA TYR A 121 0.14 -28.92 -23.43
C TYR A 121 -1.00 -29.90 -23.74
N THR A 122 -1.72 -30.35 -22.72
CA THR A 122 -2.82 -31.31 -22.90
C THR A 122 -4.10 -30.73 -23.47
N SER A 123 -4.35 -29.43 -23.29
CA SER A 123 -5.59 -28.82 -23.72
C SER A 123 -5.53 -28.25 -25.14
N HIS A 124 -4.35 -27.74 -25.57
CA HIS A 124 -4.22 -26.94 -26.81
C HIS A 124 -3.08 -27.39 -27.72
N ILE A 125 -1.95 -27.88 -27.17
CA ILE A 125 -0.78 -28.27 -27.97
C ILE A 125 -0.93 -29.71 -28.46
N ASN A 126 -1.15 -30.65 -27.54
CA ASN A 126 -1.34 -32.07 -27.85
C ASN A 126 -2.61 -32.64 -27.20
N PRO A 127 -3.80 -32.32 -27.72
CA PRO A 127 -5.09 -32.72 -27.14
C PRO A 127 -5.37 -34.23 -27.23
N THR A 128 -4.54 -34.99 -27.94
CA THR A 128 -4.62 -36.46 -27.96
C THR A 128 -4.19 -37.07 -26.64
N VAL A 129 -3.36 -36.37 -25.87
CA VAL A 129 -2.95 -36.75 -24.53
C VAL A 129 -3.98 -36.26 -23.53
N THR A 130 -4.97 -37.12 -23.20
CA THR A 130 -6.08 -36.75 -22.33
C THR A 130 -5.72 -36.69 -20.85
N ARG A 131 -4.69 -37.43 -20.42
CA ARG A 131 -4.21 -37.47 -19.03
C ARG A 131 -2.70 -37.58 -18.98
N LEU A 132 -2.08 -36.72 -18.19
CA LEU A 132 -0.68 -36.85 -17.80
C LEU A 132 -0.60 -37.61 -16.47
N ASN A 133 0.26 -38.59 -16.38
CA ASN A 133 0.64 -39.12 -15.07
C ASN A 133 1.50 -38.06 -14.33
N PRO A 134 1.57 -38.10 -12.98
CA PRO A 134 2.31 -37.12 -12.21
C PRO A 134 3.76 -36.95 -12.66
N ALA A 135 4.48 -38.05 -12.89
CA ALA A 135 5.89 -38.03 -13.32
C ALA A 135 6.09 -37.33 -14.68
N TYR A 136 5.19 -37.52 -15.62
CA TYR A 136 5.25 -36.84 -16.92
C TYR A 136 4.92 -35.36 -16.82
N ARG A 137 3.96 -35.00 -15.94
CA ARG A 137 3.62 -33.62 -15.65
C ARG A 137 4.83 -32.88 -15.04
N ASP A 138 5.48 -33.50 -14.06
CA ASP A 138 6.67 -32.94 -13.42
C ASP A 138 7.83 -32.81 -14.43
N CYS A 139 7.98 -33.77 -15.34
CA CYS A 139 8.94 -33.71 -16.42
C CYS A 139 8.67 -32.52 -17.34
N LEU A 140 7.43 -32.30 -17.78
CA LEU A 140 7.06 -31.14 -18.61
C LEU A 140 7.33 -29.82 -17.87
N SER A 141 6.93 -29.70 -16.61
CA SER A 141 7.19 -28.50 -15.80
C SER A 141 8.68 -28.20 -15.68
N ASN A 142 9.49 -29.21 -15.41
CA ASN A 142 10.95 -29.07 -15.30
C ASN A 142 11.63 -28.78 -16.64
N ARG A 143 11.08 -29.25 -17.73
CA ARG A 143 11.58 -28.99 -19.09
C ARG A 143 11.11 -27.66 -19.67
N ALA A 144 10.12 -26.99 -19.07
CA ALA A 144 9.58 -25.73 -19.54
C ALA A 144 10.67 -24.65 -19.73
N SER A 145 11.68 -24.62 -18.87
CA SER A 145 12.81 -23.69 -18.99
C SER A 145 13.72 -23.96 -20.19
N VAL A 146 13.78 -25.19 -20.67
CA VAL A 146 14.59 -25.62 -21.82
C VAL A 146 13.81 -25.47 -23.13
N ILE A 147 12.55 -25.93 -23.13
CA ILE A 147 11.65 -25.89 -24.29
C ILE A 147 11.21 -24.44 -24.59
N MET A 148 11.11 -23.60 -23.54
CA MET A 148 10.65 -22.21 -23.59
C MET A 148 9.31 -22.04 -24.32
N PRO A 149 8.26 -22.81 -23.93
CA PRO A 149 6.98 -22.85 -24.69
C PRO A 149 6.31 -21.48 -24.77
N PHE A 150 6.53 -20.62 -23.79
CA PHE A 150 6.02 -19.25 -23.74
C PHE A 150 7.07 -18.20 -24.17
N GLY A 151 8.20 -18.61 -24.75
CA GLY A 151 9.30 -17.74 -25.08
C GLY A 151 9.82 -17.00 -23.84
N TYR A 152 9.99 -15.68 -23.97
CA TYR A 152 10.46 -14.80 -22.88
C TYR A 152 9.35 -14.19 -22.03
N ALA A 153 8.07 -14.59 -22.22
CA ALA A 153 6.94 -13.98 -21.56
C ALA A 153 7.04 -13.95 -20.03
N HIS A 154 7.59 -15.01 -19.40
CA HIS A 154 7.79 -15.04 -17.95
C HIS A 154 8.76 -13.95 -17.49
N ARG A 155 9.86 -13.72 -18.23
CA ARG A 155 10.84 -12.68 -17.91
C ARG A 155 10.30 -11.26 -18.16
N GLU A 156 9.61 -11.07 -19.27
CA GLU A 156 8.96 -9.79 -19.58
C GLU A 156 7.91 -9.43 -18.53
N LEU A 157 7.12 -10.41 -18.10
CA LEU A 157 6.10 -10.20 -17.08
C LEU A 157 6.72 -9.92 -15.71
N SER A 158 7.75 -10.70 -15.30
CA SER A 158 8.42 -10.47 -14.02
C SER A 158 9.07 -9.08 -13.95
N GLN A 159 9.72 -8.62 -15.02
CA GLN A 159 10.32 -7.29 -15.07
C GLN A 159 9.29 -6.16 -14.91
N VAL A 160 8.15 -6.27 -15.59
CA VAL A 160 7.08 -5.25 -15.48
C VAL A 160 6.46 -5.26 -14.09
N LEU A 161 6.19 -6.44 -13.54
CA LEU A 161 5.68 -6.58 -12.17
C LEU A 161 6.68 -6.05 -11.15
N GLU A 162 7.94 -6.44 -11.22
CA GLU A 162 8.97 -6.01 -10.28
C GLU A 162 9.13 -4.50 -10.27
N LYS A 163 9.18 -3.85 -11.42
CA LYS A 163 9.28 -2.39 -11.53
C LYS A 163 8.09 -1.68 -10.85
N SER A 164 6.88 -2.06 -11.21
CA SER A 164 5.68 -1.41 -10.69
C SER A 164 5.45 -1.71 -9.20
N LEU A 165 5.70 -2.94 -8.76
CA LEU A 165 5.58 -3.35 -7.36
C LEU A 165 6.65 -2.69 -6.47
N THR A 166 7.89 -2.53 -6.97
CA THR A 166 8.96 -1.86 -6.22
C THR A 166 8.57 -0.43 -5.88
N VAL A 167 8.05 0.33 -6.85
CA VAL A 167 7.61 1.71 -6.61
C VAL A 167 6.42 1.76 -5.65
N ALA A 168 5.45 0.87 -5.81
CA ALA A 168 4.30 0.76 -4.92
C ALA A 168 4.73 0.42 -3.47
N ARG A 169 5.63 -0.56 -3.28
CA ARG A 169 6.19 -0.93 -1.98
C ARG A 169 6.95 0.23 -1.33
N MET A 170 7.80 0.94 -2.10
CA MET A 170 8.53 2.11 -1.62
C MET A 170 7.58 3.21 -1.18
N PHE A 171 6.51 3.45 -1.92
CA PHE A 171 5.50 4.44 -1.57
C PHE A 171 4.78 4.07 -0.27
N LEU A 172 4.28 2.84 -0.14
CA LEU A 172 3.64 2.36 1.09
C LEU A 172 4.59 2.43 2.29
N SER A 173 5.85 2.05 2.13
CA SER A 173 6.87 2.14 3.19
C SER A 173 7.14 3.59 3.59
N ALA A 174 7.23 4.50 2.62
CA ALA A 174 7.42 5.93 2.89
C ALA A 174 6.24 6.50 3.67
N VAL A 175 5.01 6.22 3.26
CA VAL A 175 3.80 6.71 3.95
C VAL A 175 3.71 6.15 5.38
N ASN A 176 4.05 4.87 5.60
CA ASN A 176 4.14 4.27 6.94
C ASN A 176 5.15 5.00 7.84
N LEU A 177 6.34 5.31 7.30
CA LEU A 177 7.34 6.08 8.03
C LEU A 177 6.83 7.47 8.41
N GLY A 178 6.14 8.16 7.50
CA GLY A 178 5.53 9.45 7.78
C GLY A 178 4.52 9.41 8.92
N LEU A 179 3.70 8.36 8.97
CA LEU A 179 2.76 8.14 10.08
C LEU A 179 3.48 7.90 11.42
N GLU A 180 4.54 7.12 11.42
CA GLU A 180 5.34 6.87 12.62
C GLU A 180 5.91 8.17 13.18
N VAL A 181 6.45 9.02 12.31
CA VAL A 181 6.96 10.35 12.68
C VAL A 181 5.83 11.23 13.23
N MET A 182 4.67 11.27 12.56
CA MET A 182 3.52 12.04 13.05
C MET A 182 3.03 11.53 14.41
N ASN A 183 2.91 10.23 14.60
CA ASN A 183 2.52 9.64 15.90
C ASN A 183 3.52 9.96 17.00
N SER A 184 4.81 9.96 16.70
CA SER A 184 5.86 10.31 17.67
C SER A 184 5.78 11.78 18.05
N THR A 185 5.51 12.68 17.10
CA THR A 185 5.43 14.13 17.37
C THR A 185 4.19 14.52 18.15
N VAL A 186 3.06 13.83 17.98
CA VAL A 186 1.83 14.09 18.74
C VAL A 186 2.00 13.82 20.23
N ASN A 187 2.83 12.84 20.58
CA ASN A 187 3.07 12.47 21.97
C ASN A 187 4.16 13.34 22.67
N MET A 188 4.77 14.29 21.94
CA MET A 188 5.76 15.19 22.53
C MET A 188 5.08 16.22 23.44
N ALA A 189 5.49 16.26 24.71
CA ALA A 189 4.95 17.17 25.71
C ALA A 189 5.21 18.62 25.35
N VAL A 190 4.17 19.42 25.25
CA VAL A 190 4.26 20.87 25.16
C VAL A 190 4.67 21.42 26.54
N THR A 191 5.66 22.30 26.59
CA THR A 191 6.09 22.87 27.88
C THR A 191 5.00 23.72 28.50
N GLY A 192 4.87 23.75 29.83
CA GLY A 192 3.86 24.58 30.51
C GLY A 192 4.02 26.10 30.23
N LYS A 193 5.18 26.56 29.74
CA LYS A 193 5.36 27.93 29.23
C LYS A 193 4.62 28.08 27.89
N CYS A 194 4.71 27.10 27.01
CA CYS A 194 4.04 27.11 25.73
C CYS A 194 2.53 26.99 25.90
N GLU A 195 2.05 26.12 26.75
CA GLU A 195 0.60 25.99 27.08
C GLU A 195 0.02 27.34 27.50
N ARG A 196 0.69 28.05 28.44
CA ARG A 196 0.26 29.39 28.87
C ARG A 196 0.33 30.43 27.75
N ALA A 197 1.32 30.36 26.87
CA ALA A 197 1.45 31.27 25.74
C ALA A 197 0.34 31.04 24.69
N LEU A 198 0.03 29.78 24.38
CA LEU A 198 -1.06 29.41 23.50
C LEU A 198 -2.43 29.80 24.09
N MET A 199 -2.63 29.60 25.40
CA MET A 199 -3.82 30.06 26.10
C MET A 199 -4.00 31.58 25.97
N LYS A 200 -2.95 32.36 26.26
CA LYS A 200 -2.96 33.81 26.10
C LYS A 200 -3.30 34.20 24.67
N MET A 201 -2.66 33.59 23.68
CA MET A 201 -2.91 33.86 22.29
C MET A 201 -4.38 33.63 21.91
N ARG A 202 -5.01 32.60 22.45
CA ARG A 202 -6.40 32.23 22.13
C ARG A 202 -7.46 33.07 22.87
N TYR A 203 -7.22 33.37 24.15
CA TYR A 203 -8.26 33.88 25.06
C TYR A 203 -8.06 35.28 25.58
N CYS A 204 -6.86 35.89 25.52
CA CYS A 204 -6.64 37.25 26.05
C CYS A 204 -7.51 38.31 25.38
N GLY A 205 -7.85 38.18 24.09
CA GLY A 205 -8.80 39.06 23.40
C GLY A 205 -10.18 39.00 24.03
N GLN A 206 -10.64 37.82 24.40
CA GLN A 206 -11.97 37.64 25.04
C GLN A 206 -12.02 38.26 26.45
N CYS A 207 -10.93 38.20 27.21
CA CYS A 207 -10.85 38.88 28.52
C CYS A 207 -10.90 40.40 28.41
N GLN A 208 -10.58 40.97 27.24
CA GLN A 208 -10.67 42.37 26.91
C GLN A 208 -11.96 42.74 26.13
N SER A 209 -12.95 41.87 26.16
CA SER A 209 -14.24 42.03 25.44
C SER A 209 -14.11 42.03 23.91
N LEU A 210 -12.96 41.62 23.37
CA LEU A 210 -12.73 41.44 21.94
C LEU A 210 -13.12 40.00 21.51
N VAL A 211 -14.42 39.72 21.57
CA VAL A 211 -14.98 38.42 21.21
C VAL A 211 -14.89 38.21 19.69
N GLY A 212 -14.26 37.07 19.27
CA GLY A 212 -14.14 36.75 17.85
C GLY A 212 -12.99 37.43 17.09
N VAL A 213 -12.25 38.31 17.75
CA VAL A 213 -11.06 38.94 17.15
C VAL A 213 -9.85 37.98 17.30
N PRO A 214 -9.24 37.53 16.19
CA PRO A 214 -8.05 36.67 16.25
C PRO A 214 -6.82 37.46 16.76
N ALA A 215 -5.85 36.75 17.33
CA ALA A 215 -4.58 37.33 17.68
C ALA A 215 -3.88 37.93 16.42
N CYS A 216 -3.15 39.04 16.60
CA CYS A 216 -2.41 39.60 15.47
C CYS A 216 -1.37 38.60 14.96
N GLN A 217 -1.16 38.60 13.64
CA GLN A 217 -0.32 37.60 12.96
C GLN A 217 1.08 37.51 13.55
N GLY A 218 1.71 38.65 13.88
CA GLY A 218 3.05 38.67 14.47
C GLY A 218 3.12 38.03 15.85
N TYR A 219 2.11 38.22 16.70
CA TYR A 219 2.04 37.59 18.01
C TYR A 219 1.79 36.10 17.88
N CYS A 220 0.82 35.70 17.03
CA CYS A 220 0.56 34.31 16.70
C CYS A 220 1.81 33.59 16.21
N PHE A 221 2.50 34.19 15.24
CA PHE A 221 3.72 33.64 14.68
C PHE A 221 4.82 33.47 15.74
N ASN A 222 5.04 34.46 16.61
CA ASN A 222 6.07 34.41 17.66
C ASN A 222 5.75 33.34 18.70
N VAL A 223 4.47 33.18 19.10
CA VAL A 223 4.05 32.13 20.04
C VAL A 223 4.28 30.75 19.42
N ILE A 224 3.79 30.54 18.20
CA ILE A 224 3.96 29.25 17.51
C ILE A 224 5.44 28.93 17.29
N LYS A 225 6.24 29.90 16.81
CA LYS A 225 7.69 29.71 16.62
C LYS A 225 8.40 29.36 17.93
N GLY A 226 8.06 30.04 19.05
CA GLY A 226 8.63 29.74 20.36
C GLY A 226 8.23 28.35 20.89
N CYS A 227 6.98 27.95 20.67
CA CYS A 227 6.49 26.63 21.07
C CYS A 227 7.06 25.47 20.24
N LEU A 228 7.32 25.71 18.96
CA LEU A 228 7.84 24.72 18.01
C LEU A 228 9.37 24.80 17.84
N ALA A 229 10.08 25.60 18.67
CA ALA A 229 11.53 25.74 18.54
C ALA A 229 12.28 24.42 18.53
N ASN A 230 11.83 23.45 19.36
CA ASN A 230 12.42 22.11 19.43
C ASN A 230 12.12 21.22 18.21
N PHE A 231 11.23 21.67 17.32
CA PHE A 231 10.87 20.96 16.10
C PHE A 231 11.44 21.61 14.85
N MET A 232 12.17 22.72 14.99
CA MET A 232 12.69 23.47 13.84
C MET A 232 13.65 22.62 12.99
N ASP A 233 14.43 21.76 13.64
CA ASP A 233 15.36 20.87 12.94
C ASP A 233 14.59 19.79 12.14
N LEU A 234 13.42 19.38 12.62
CA LEU A 234 12.56 18.41 11.94
C LEU A 234 11.96 19.00 10.64
N ASP A 235 11.68 20.32 10.60
CA ASP A 235 11.03 20.96 9.44
C ASP A 235 11.82 20.77 8.15
N LEU A 236 13.15 20.86 8.20
CA LEU A 236 14.02 20.67 7.04
C LEU A 236 13.90 19.22 6.49
N TYR A 237 14.01 18.24 7.37
CA TYR A 237 13.91 16.83 7.01
C TYR A 237 12.51 16.45 6.56
N TRP A 238 11.46 17.02 7.20
CA TRP A 238 10.08 16.79 6.83
C TRP A 238 9.75 17.30 5.43
N ARG A 239 10.24 18.50 5.06
CA ARG A 239 10.07 19.03 3.70
C ARG A 239 10.75 18.16 2.65
N GLU A 240 11.97 17.74 2.94
CA GLU A 240 12.71 16.85 2.04
C GLU A 240 11.98 15.50 1.89
N TYR A 241 11.52 14.92 2.99
CA TYR A 241 10.72 13.71 2.97
C TYR A 241 9.46 13.87 2.09
N VAL A 242 8.68 14.93 2.30
CA VAL A 242 7.46 15.19 1.49
C VAL A 242 7.82 15.37 0.01
N ALA A 243 8.90 16.08 -0.30
CA ALA A 243 9.35 16.25 -1.68
C ALA A 243 9.68 14.90 -2.33
N ARG A 244 10.38 14.00 -1.62
CA ARG A 244 10.71 12.67 -2.13
C ARG A 244 9.48 11.78 -2.30
N VAL A 245 8.51 11.85 -1.40
CA VAL A 245 7.23 11.12 -1.56
C VAL A 245 6.48 11.61 -2.81
N VAL A 246 6.45 12.92 -3.04
CA VAL A 246 5.83 13.48 -4.27
C VAL A 246 6.57 13.04 -5.53
N ASP A 247 7.91 13.01 -5.51
CA ASP A 247 8.70 12.50 -6.64
C ASP A 247 8.42 11.02 -6.90
N LEU A 248 8.30 10.21 -5.85
CA LEU A 248 7.96 8.80 -5.95
C LEU A 248 6.59 8.57 -6.58
N VAL A 249 5.58 9.36 -6.19
CA VAL A 249 4.25 9.35 -6.83
C VAL A 249 4.35 9.66 -8.31
N ARG A 250 5.12 10.69 -8.70
CA ARG A 250 5.31 11.04 -10.12
C ARG A 250 5.92 9.88 -10.92
N VAL A 251 6.92 9.20 -10.36
CA VAL A 251 7.51 8.01 -10.99
C VAL A 251 6.47 6.91 -11.14
N GLY A 252 5.71 6.60 -10.09
CA GLY A 252 4.65 5.58 -10.11
C GLY A 252 3.51 5.85 -11.10
N MET A 253 3.31 7.12 -11.49
CA MET A 253 2.32 7.50 -12.51
C MET A 253 2.85 7.38 -13.95
N THR A 254 4.12 7.02 -14.16
CA THR A 254 4.66 6.79 -15.51
C THR A 254 4.30 5.38 -15.97
N ALA A 255 4.03 5.21 -17.27
CA ALA A 255 3.57 3.95 -17.84
C ALA A 255 4.47 2.73 -17.55
N GLU A 256 5.77 2.97 -17.29
CA GLU A 256 6.73 1.92 -16.99
C GLU A 256 6.58 1.35 -15.56
N TYR A 257 6.08 2.16 -14.61
CA TYR A 257 5.97 1.86 -13.19
C TYR A 257 4.52 1.84 -12.67
N ASP A 258 3.56 2.06 -13.56
CA ASP A 258 2.14 2.11 -13.22
C ASP A 258 1.61 0.71 -12.90
N LEU A 259 1.38 0.45 -11.61
CA LEU A 259 0.84 -0.82 -11.14
C LEU A 259 -0.58 -1.06 -11.65
N GLN A 260 -1.40 -0.02 -11.78
CA GLN A 260 -2.76 -0.15 -12.29
C GLN A 260 -2.76 -0.62 -13.75
N GLN A 261 -1.95 0.01 -14.60
CA GLN A 261 -1.80 -0.40 -15.99
C GLN A 261 -1.23 -1.82 -16.10
N THR A 262 -0.27 -2.17 -15.22
CA THR A 262 0.30 -3.52 -15.15
C THR A 262 -0.78 -4.54 -14.84
N MET A 263 -1.61 -4.32 -13.81
CA MET A 263 -2.70 -5.23 -13.43
C MET A 263 -3.76 -5.34 -14.54
N PHE A 264 -4.08 -4.24 -15.23
CA PHE A 264 -5.05 -4.25 -16.32
C PHE A 264 -4.57 -4.99 -17.56
N SER A 265 -3.26 -5.00 -17.84
CA SER A 265 -2.68 -5.67 -19.00
C SER A 265 -2.28 -7.13 -18.75
N LEU A 266 -2.37 -7.60 -17.51
CA LEU A 266 -1.81 -8.89 -17.09
C LEU A 266 -2.46 -10.08 -17.82
N ASN A 267 -3.80 -10.07 -17.97
CA ASN A 267 -4.53 -11.10 -18.68
C ASN A 267 -4.14 -11.17 -20.18
N GLU A 268 -3.92 -10.03 -20.83
CA GLU A 268 -3.51 -9.99 -22.24
C GLU A 268 -2.08 -10.50 -22.42
N ARG A 269 -1.18 -10.22 -21.49
CA ARG A 269 0.19 -10.73 -21.51
C ARG A 269 0.22 -12.26 -21.33
N VAL A 270 -0.56 -12.79 -20.39
CA VAL A 270 -0.70 -14.24 -20.21
C VAL A 270 -1.33 -14.89 -21.44
N LYS A 271 -2.36 -14.27 -22.02
CA LYS A 271 -2.99 -14.74 -23.28
C LYS A 271 -1.97 -14.79 -24.40
N ALA A 272 -1.22 -13.72 -24.65
CA ALA A 272 -0.21 -13.67 -25.70
C ALA A 272 0.87 -14.76 -25.53
N ALA A 273 1.24 -15.07 -24.28
CA ALA A 273 2.16 -16.17 -23.99
C ALA A 273 1.57 -17.53 -24.36
N ILE A 274 0.29 -17.76 -24.04
CA ILE A 274 -0.41 -19.00 -24.41
C ILE A 274 -0.57 -19.13 -25.93
N ASP A 275 -0.98 -18.06 -26.59
CA ASP A 275 -1.15 -18.02 -28.04
C ASP A 275 0.17 -18.41 -28.75
N ARG A 276 1.30 -17.86 -28.29
CA ARG A 276 2.64 -18.23 -28.79
C ARG A 276 2.93 -19.72 -28.63
N ALA A 277 2.64 -20.27 -27.44
CA ALA A 277 2.86 -21.72 -27.20
C ALA A 277 2.00 -22.60 -28.12
N VAL A 278 0.79 -22.12 -28.47
CA VAL A 278 -0.09 -22.85 -29.41
C VAL A 278 0.39 -22.70 -30.85
N GLU A 279 0.94 -21.55 -31.24
CA GLU A 279 1.55 -21.34 -32.56
C GLU A 279 2.78 -22.24 -32.76
N ASP A 280 3.62 -22.36 -31.73
CA ASP A 280 4.87 -23.16 -31.75
C ASP A 280 4.64 -24.65 -31.41
N LYS A 281 3.40 -25.15 -31.45
CA LYS A 281 3.00 -26.49 -31.00
C LYS A 281 3.83 -27.60 -31.64
N ASP A 282 4.12 -27.54 -32.95
CA ASP A 282 4.83 -28.58 -33.69
C ASP A 282 6.28 -28.71 -33.18
N TYR A 283 6.93 -27.59 -32.89
CA TYR A 283 8.24 -27.56 -32.25
C TYR A 283 8.19 -28.15 -30.82
N ILE A 284 7.20 -27.75 -30.03
CA ILE A 284 7.06 -28.19 -28.62
C ILE A 284 6.77 -29.69 -28.52
N ILE A 285 6.06 -30.28 -29.49
CA ILE A 285 5.77 -31.72 -29.52
C ILE A 285 7.03 -32.52 -29.86
N GLN A 286 7.96 -31.97 -30.65
CA GLN A 286 9.19 -32.62 -31.07
C GLN A 286 10.34 -32.47 -30.06
N ALA A 287 10.33 -31.45 -29.22
CA ALA A 287 11.36 -31.15 -28.22
C ALA A 287 11.21 -32.02 -26.96
#